data_c221aa5604007bb878fc8c60bcb50828
#
_entry.id   c221aa5604007bb878fc8c60bcb50828
#
_cell.length_a   1.000
_cell.length_b   1.000
_cell.length_c   1.000
_cell.angle_alpha   90.00
_cell.angle_beta   90.00
_cell.angle_gamma   90.00
#
_symmetry.space_group_name_H-M   'P 1'
#
loop_
_entity.id
_entity.type
_entity.pdbx_description
1 polymer ?
#
loop_
_entity_poly.entity_id
_entity_poly.type
_entity_poly.pdbx_seq_one_letter_code
_entity_poly.pdbx_strand_id
1 'polypeptide(L)' 'MDKNIDWTQARGFLATAEHGSLSAGARALGVTQPTLGRQVAALEAALGVVLFERVGRSLVLTPAGHEMLTHVRQMGAAA' A
#
# COMPACT_ATOMS: atom_id res chain seq x y z
N MET A 1 -14.25 8.89 3.04
CA MET A 1 -13.45 8.72 2.22
C MET A 1 -13.94 8.07 1.07
N ASP A 2 -13.17 7.91 0.41
CA ASP A 2 -13.51 7.82 -0.85
C ASP A 2 -14.06 6.53 -1.24
N LYS A 3 -15.27 6.53 -1.71
CA LYS A 3 -15.86 5.34 -2.22
C LYS A 3 -15.15 4.83 -3.46
N ASN A 4 -14.19 5.61 -3.98
CA ASN A 4 -13.42 5.19 -5.13
C ASN A 4 -12.17 4.42 -4.79
N ILE A 5 -11.89 4.18 -3.54
CA ILE A 5 -10.76 3.35 -3.18
C ILE A 5 -11.03 1.91 -3.59
N ASP A 6 -10.14 1.38 -4.39
CA ASP A 6 -10.17 -0.02 -4.76
C ASP A 6 -9.57 -0.82 -3.61
N TRP A 7 -10.37 -1.70 -3.04
CA TRP A 7 -9.93 -2.50 -1.89
C TRP A 7 -8.72 -3.38 -2.22
N THR A 8 -8.63 -3.85 -3.45
CA THR A 8 -7.47 -4.63 -3.88
C THR A 8 -6.20 -3.81 -3.79
N GLN A 9 -6.28 -2.53 -4.21
CA GLN A 9 -5.13 -1.63 -4.12
C GLN A 9 -4.80 -1.32 -2.67
N ALA A 10 -5.80 -1.09 -1.84
CA ALA A 10 -5.59 -0.81 -0.43
C ALA A 10 -4.94 -1.99 0.27
N ARG A 11 -5.36 -3.20 -0.06
CA ARG A 11 -4.78 -4.41 0.51
C ARG A 11 -3.34 -4.59 0.07
N GLY A 12 -3.04 -4.27 -1.19
CA GLY A 12 -1.66 -4.31 -1.68
C GLY A 12 -0.77 -3.33 -0.96
N PHE A 13 -1.27 -2.12 -0.74
CA PHE A 13 -0.55 -1.12 0.03
C PHE A 13 -0.29 -1.62 1.46
N LEU A 14 -1.32 -2.15 2.11
CA LEU A 14 -1.21 -2.63 3.48
C LEU A 14 -0.15 -3.72 3.60
N ALA A 15 -0.17 -4.70 2.70
CA ALA A 15 0.80 -5.78 2.72
C ALA A 15 2.21 -5.25 2.53
N THR A 16 2.40 -4.31 1.62
CA THR A 16 3.72 -3.72 1.39
C THR A 16 4.20 -2.99 2.64
N ALA A 17 3.31 -2.23 3.26
CA ALA A 17 3.67 -1.47 4.46
C ALA A 17 4.00 -2.38 5.63
N GLU A 18 3.22 -3.43 5.83
CA GLU A 18 3.41 -4.32 6.97
C GLU A 18 4.61 -5.24 6.82
N HIS A 19 4.94 -5.61 5.60
CA HIS A 19 6.06 -6.51 5.35
C HIS A 19 7.34 -5.79 4.97
N GLY A 20 7.27 -4.49 4.75
CA GLY A 20 8.45 -3.66 4.56
C GLY A 20 9.06 -3.69 3.17
N SER A 21 8.49 -4.45 2.24
CA SER A 21 8.99 -4.47 0.86
C SER A 21 7.90 -5.01 -0.06
N LEU A 22 8.04 -4.68 -1.34
CA LEU A 22 7.14 -5.22 -2.36
C LEU A 22 7.29 -6.73 -2.48
N SER A 23 8.52 -7.22 -2.40
CA SER A 23 8.78 -8.64 -2.52
C SER A 23 8.08 -9.43 -1.42
N ALA A 24 8.25 -9.00 -0.17
CA ALA A 24 7.64 -9.69 0.95
C ALA A 24 6.12 -9.54 0.95
N GLY A 25 5.63 -8.35 0.60
CA GLY A 25 4.19 -8.13 0.50
C GLY A 25 3.54 -8.98 -0.57
N ALA A 26 4.21 -9.10 -1.72
CA ALA A 26 3.69 -9.92 -2.82
C ALA A 26 3.61 -11.38 -2.40
N ARG A 27 4.63 -11.86 -1.69
CA ARG A 27 4.64 -13.24 -1.20
C ARG A 27 3.49 -13.48 -0.23
N ALA A 28 3.25 -12.52 0.66
CA ALA A 28 2.17 -12.64 1.64
C ALA A 28 0.80 -12.68 0.98
N LEU A 29 0.62 -11.95 -0.12
CA LEU A 29 -0.65 -11.91 -0.82
C LEU A 29 -0.80 -12.97 -1.90
N GLY A 30 0.27 -13.68 -2.23
CA GLY A 30 0.22 -14.68 -3.29
C GLY A 30 0.15 -14.08 -4.68
N VAL A 31 0.74 -12.90 -4.88
CA VAL A 31 0.78 -12.25 -6.19
C VAL A 31 2.24 -12.02 -6.58
N THR A 32 2.47 -11.66 -7.83
CA THR A 32 3.84 -11.34 -8.25
C THR A 32 4.21 -9.93 -7.79
N GLN A 33 5.51 -9.68 -7.66
CA GLN A 33 5.99 -8.38 -7.26
C GLN A 33 5.58 -7.27 -8.25
N PRO A 34 5.69 -7.47 -9.58
CA PRO A 34 5.22 -6.43 -10.50
C PRO A 34 3.73 -6.14 -10.37
N THR A 35 2.91 -7.16 -10.11
CA THR A 35 1.48 -6.94 -9.90
C THR A 35 1.24 -6.08 -8.68
N LEU A 36 1.92 -6.40 -7.57
CA LEU A 36 1.78 -5.60 -6.35
C LEU A 36 2.26 -4.17 -6.57
N GLY A 37 3.38 -4.01 -7.26
CA GLY A 37 3.90 -2.66 -7.56
C GLY A 37 2.90 -1.83 -8.33
N ARG A 38 2.21 -2.44 -9.30
CA ARG A 38 1.20 -1.73 -10.07
C ARG A 38 0.00 -1.34 -9.20
N GLN A 39 -0.40 -2.22 -8.28
CA GLN A 39 -1.52 -1.93 -7.39
C GLN A 39 -1.20 -0.74 -6.48
N VAL A 40 0.00 -0.72 -5.92
CA VAL A 40 0.42 0.39 -5.07
C VAL A 40 0.52 1.68 -5.87
N ALA A 41 1.11 1.62 -7.07
CA ALA A 41 1.22 2.80 -7.92
C ALA A 41 -0.15 3.33 -8.33
N ALA A 42 -1.10 2.43 -8.60
CA ALA A 42 -2.45 2.85 -8.95
C ALA A 42 -3.14 3.56 -7.79
N LEU A 43 -2.92 3.08 -6.57
CA LEU A 43 -3.48 3.75 -5.40
C LEU A 43 -2.87 5.14 -5.23
N GLU A 44 -1.55 5.24 -5.38
CA GLU A 44 -0.88 6.54 -5.30
C GLU A 44 -1.44 7.51 -6.33
N ALA A 45 -1.64 7.03 -7.55
CA ALA A 45 -2.17 7.87 -8.62
C ALA A 45 -3.60 8.30 -8.32
N ALA A 46 -4.42 7.39 -7.81
CA ALA A 46 -5.81 7.69 -7.48
C ALA A 46 -5.92 8.73 -6.38
N LEU A 47 -5.02 8.68 -5.40
CA LEU A 47 -5.02 9.62 -4.28
C LEU A 47 -4.23 10.88 -4.55
N GLY A 48 -3.38 10.87 -5.56
CA GLY A 48 -2.54 12.01 -5.89
C GLY A 48 -1.43 12.25 -4.87
N VAL A 49 -0.99 11.20 -4.18
CA VAL A 49 0.07 11.31 -3.17
C VAL A 49 1.06 10.16 -3.32
N VAL A 50 2.26 10.37 -2.80
CA VAL A 50 3.27 9.32 -2.74
C VAL A 50 3.17 8.68 -1.36
N LEU A 51 3.04 7.36 -1.33
CA LEU A 51 2.85 6.64 -0.08
C LEU A 51 4.14 6.02 0.43
N PHE A 52 5.07 5.71 -0.45
CA PHE A 52 6.35 5.12 -0.08
C PHE A 52 7.50 5.90 -0.69
N GLU A 53 8.61 5.90 0.04
CA GLU A 53 9.87 6.48 -0.40
C GLU A 53 10.93 5.41 -0.35
N ARG A 54 11.84 5.42 -1.33
CA ARG A 54 12.96 4.50 -1.27
C ARG A 54 14.11 5.17 -0.56
N VAL A 55 14.57 4.55 0.52
CA VAL A 55 15.72 5.03 1.29
C VAL A 55 16.72 3.89 1.30
N GLY A 56 17.80 4.04 0.55
CA GLY A 56 18.74 2.97 0.34
C GLY A 56 18.05 1.81 -0.35
N ARG A 57 18.02 0.65 0.29
CA ARG A 57 17.34 -0.52 -0.24
C ARG A 57 15.97 -0.75 0.38
N SER A 58 15.57 0.13 1.28
CA SER A 58 14.34 -0.02 2.00
C SER A 58 13.24 0.85 1.42
N LEU A 59 12.01 0.42 1.61
CA LEU A 59 10.84 1.25 1.37
C LEU A 59 10.34 1.73 2.72
N VAL A 60 10.16 3.05 2.84
CA VAL A 60 9.62 3.62 4.06
C VAL A 60 8.36 4.41 3.71
N LEU A 61 7.45 4.51 4.67
CA LEU A 61 6.24 5.27 4.46
C LEU A 61 6.52 6.75 4.51
N THR A 62 5.91 7.50 3.58
CA THR A 62 5.86 8.95 3.67
C THR A 62 4.87 9.35 4.75
N PRO A 63 4.79 10.63 5.13
CA PRO A 63 3.71 11.06 6.04
C PRO A 63 2.34 10.71 5.51
N ALA A 64 2.10 10.87 4.20
CA ALA A 64 0.84 10.46 3.59
C ALA A 64 0.64 8.95 3.70
N GLY A 65 1.73 8.19 3.57
CA GLY A 65 1.68 6.73 3.73
C GLY A 65 1.27 6.33 5.14
N HIS A 66 1.80 7.01 6.15
CA HIS A 66 1.41 6.73 7.54
C HIS A 66 -0.06 7.01 7.79
N GLU A 67 -0.57 8.12 7.26
CA GLU A 67 -1.99 8.42 7.37
C GLU A 67 -2.83 7.38 6.68
N MET A 68 -2.42 6.97 5.49
CA MET A 68 -3.16 5.98 4.74
C MET A 68 -3.17 4.63 5.45
N LEU A 69 -2.04 4.26 6.06
CA LEU A 69 -1.94 3.01 6.79
C LEU A 69 -2.94 2.97 7.94
N THR A 70 -3.02 4.05 8.72
CA THR A 70 -3.99 4.14 9.80
C THR A 70 -5.41 4.00 9.27
N HIS A 71 -5.69 4.68 8.17
CA HIS A 71 -7.01 4.68 7.56
C HIS A 71 -7.39 3.28 7.07
N VAL A 72 -6.48 2.61 6.37
CA VAL A 72 -6.74 1.27 5.85
C VAL A 72 -6.94 0.27 6.97
N ARG A 73 -6.15 0.38 8.04
CA ARG A 73 -6.33 -0.49 9.20
C ARG A 73 -7.67 -0.30 9.86
N GLN A 74 -8.14 0.95 9.96
CA GLN A 74 -9.45 1.24 10.51
C GLN A 74 -10.55 0.65 9.66
N MET A 75 -10.43 0.76 8.35
CA MET A 75 -11.41 0.17 7.45
C MET A 75 -11.45 -1.34 7.60
N GLY A 76 -10.29 -1.97 7.69
CA GLY A 76 -10.21 -3.41 7.85
C GLY A 76 -10.80 -3.87 9.18
N ALA A 77 -10.55 -3.11 10.23
CA ALA A 77 -11.08 -3.45 11.56
C ALA A 77 -12.60 -3.30 11.59
N ALA A 78 -13.15 -2.37 10.82
CA ALA A 78 -14.57 -2.15 10.78
C ALA A 78 -15.32 -3.21 9.99
N ALA A 79 -14.62 -3.89 9.12
CA ALA A 79 -15.22 -4.93 8.33
C ALA A 79 -15.34 -6.21 9.15
#